data_8642c03e13f38563a53ffdb070dbea15
#
_entry.id   8642c03e13f38563a53ffdb070dbea15
#
_cell.length_a   1.000
_cell.length_b   1.000
_cell.length_c   1.000
_cell.angle_alpha   90.00
_cell.angle_beta   90.00
_cell.angle_gamma   90.00
#
_symmetry.space_group_name_H-M   'P 1'
#
loop_
_entity.id
_entity.type
_entity.pdbx_description
1 polymer ?
#
loop_
_entity_poly.entity_id
_entity_poly.type
_entity_poly.pdbx_seq_one_letter_code
_entity_poly.pdbx_strand_id
1 'polypeptide(L)'
;MASEEASLRALESLMTEFFHNCTTNERKREIEELLNNFAQQIGAWRLCLYFLSSTRNDYVMMYSLTVFENLINKMWLGVPSQDKMEIRSCLPKLLLAHHKTLPYFIRNKLCKVIVDIGRQDWPMFYHDFFTNILQLIQSPVTTPLGLIMLKTTSEELACPREDLSVARKEELRKLLLDQVQTVLGLLTGILESIWDKHSVTAATPPPSPTSGESGDLLSSLLQSPSAAKLLNQPIPILDTESEYICSLALECLAHLFSWIPLSTSITPSLLTTIFHFARFGCDTRVRKMSSVNGSSQNSVLGQERGRLGVLAMSCINELMSKNCVPMEFEEYLLRMFQQTFYLLQKITKENNAHTVKSRLEELDERVLCWGRQAER
;
A
#
# COMPACT_ATOMS: atom_id res chain seq x y z
N MET A 1 -34.12 -19.89 -0.46
CA MET A 1 -33.46 -20.23 -1.76
C MET A 1 -34.25 -19.73 -2.97
N ALA A 2 -35.49 -20.19 -3.27
CA ALA A 2 -36.23 -19.68 -4.44
C ALA A 2 -36.55 -18.17 -4.38
N SER A 3 -36.83 -17.63 -3.19
CA SER A 3 -37.10 -16.19 -2.98
C SER A 3 -35.83 -15.34 -3.12
N GLU A 4 -34.69 -15.84 -2.65
CA GLU A 4 -33.37 -15.13 -2.71
C GLU A 4 -32.88 -15.07 -4.15
N GLU A 5 -33.03 -16.15 -4.90
CA GLU A 5 -32.68 -16.20 -6.32
C GLU A 5 -33.57 -15.26 -7.16
N ALA A 6 -34.86 -15.19 -6.86
CA ALA A 6 -35.76 -14.24 -7.51
C ALA A 6 -35.35 -12.79 -7.21
N SER A 7 -34.97 -12.50 -5.97
CA SER A 7 -34.47 -11.18 -5.56
C SER A 7 -33.16 -10.84 -6.27
N LEU A 8 -32.25 -11.79 -6.43
CA LEU A 8 -30.99 -11.59 -7.17
C LEU A 8 -31.26 -11.24 -8.63
N ARG A 9 -32.13 -12.02 -9.31
CA ARG A 9 -32.48 -11.75 -10.71
C ARG A 9 -33.13 -10.39 -10.89
N ALA A 10 -34.02 -10.01 -9.95
CA ALA A 10 -34.65 -8.68 -9.98
C ALA A 10 -33.59 -7.58 -9.85
N LEU A 11 -32.61 -7.72 -8.93
CA LEU A 11 -31.55 -6.75 -8.76
C LEU A 11 -30.63 -6.68 -9.99
N GLU A 12 -30.26 -7.82 -10.58
CA GLU A 12 -29.46 -7.86 -11.82
C GLU A 12 -30.17 -7.16 -12.98
N SER A 13 -31.49 -7.35 -13.09
CA SER A 13 -32.32 -6.67 -14.08
C SER A 13 -32.35 -5.16 -13.85
N LEU A 14 -32.55 -4.70 -12.60
CA LEU A 14 -32.53 -3.28 -12.24
C LEU A 14 -31.16 -2.63 -12.53
N MET A 15 -30.06 -3.31 -12.21
CA MET A 15 -28.72 -2.82 -12.51
C MET A 15 -28.48 -2.72 -14.01
N THR A 16 -28.93 -3.70 -14.79
CA THR A 16 -28.82 -3.69 -16.25
C THR A 16 -29.63 -2.54 -16.84
N GLU A 17 -30.86 -2.32 -16.36
CA GLU A 17 -31.72 -1.21 -16.77
C GLU A 17 -31.08 0.14 -16.42
N PHE A 18 -30.56 0.29 -15.20
CA PHE A 18 -29.96 1.54 -14.73
C PHE A 18 -28.80 2.02 -15.59
N PHE A 19 -27.93 1.10 -16.00
CA PHE A 19 -26.75 1.41 -16.82
C PHE A 19 -27.05 1.38 -18.33
N HIS A 20 -28.27 1.09 -18.75
CA HIS A 20 -28.62 1.09 -20.15
C HIS A 20 -28.73 2.53 -20.69
N ASN A 21 -28.18 2.76 -21.88
CA ASN A 21 -28.08 4.10 -22.47
C ASN A 21 -29.43 4.76 -22.74
N CYS A 22 -30.48 3.96 -22.95
CA CYS A 22 -31.84 4.46 -23.24
C CYS A 22 -32.69 4.71 -21.99
N THR A 23 -32.21 4.44 -20.79
CA THR A 23 -32.96 4.64 -19.55
C THR A 23 -33.02 6.12 -19.21
N THR A 24 -34.25 6.64 -19.07
CA THR A 24 -34.48 8.05 -18.75
C THR A 24 -34.00 8.42 -17.35
N ASN A 25 -33.67 9.68 -17.14
CA ASN A 25 -33.23 10.18 -15.82
C ASN A 25 -34.31 10.01 -14.74
N GLU A 26 -35.58 10.09 -15.11
CA GLU A 26 -36.71 9.84 -14.18
C GLU A 26 -36.69 8.37 -13.73
N ARG A 27 -36.54 7.44 -14.67
CA ARG A 27 -36.48 6.01 -14.36
C ARG A 27 -35.23 5.66 -13.53
N LYS A 28 -34.09 6.29 -13.80
CA LYS A 28 -32.89 6.13 -12.96
C LYS A 28 -33.14 6.58 -11.52
N ARG A 29 -33.83 7.71 -11.29
CA ARG A 29 -34.19 8.16 -9.94
C ARG A 29 -35.11 7.17 -9.22
N GLU A 30 -36.11 6.62 -9.93
CA GLU A 30 -36.98 5.59 -9.34
C GLU A 30 -36.17 4.36 -8.89
N ILE A 31 -35.23 3.90 -9.72
CA ILE A 31 -34.36 2.78 -9.39
C ILE A 31 -33.47 3.13 -8.19
N GLU A 32 -32.88 4.33 -8.16
CA GLU A 32 -32.08 4.80 -7.03
C GLU A 32 -32.88 4.85 -5.72
N GLU A 33 -34.12 5.31 -5.76
CA GLU A 33 -35.02 5.33 -4.59
C GLU A 33 -35.32 3.91 -4.10
N LEU A 34 -35.60 2.97 -4.99
CA LEU A 34 -35.83 1.57 -4.64
C LEU A 34 -34.58 0.95 -3.98
N LEU A 35 -33.41 1.19 -4.55
CA LEU A 35 -32.14 0.69 -4.04
C LEU A 35 -31.81 1.33 -2.67
N ASN A 36 -32.03 2.63 -2.52
CA ASN A 36 -31.81 3.33 -1.25
C ASN A 36 -32.77 2.84 -0.15
N ASN A 37 -34.04 2.64 -0.47
CA ASN A 37 -35.03 2.11 0.47
C ASN A 37 -34.67 0.69 0.93
N PHE A 38 -34.18 -0.16 0.03
CA PHE A 38 -33.69 -1.47 0.38
C PHE A 38 -32.46 -1.37 1.29
N ALA A 39 -31.50 -0.51 0.96
CA ALA A 39 -30.25 -0.34 1.73
C ALA A 39 -30.47 0.19 3.16
N GLN A 40 -31.60 0.83 3.44
CA GLN A 40 -31.95 1.33 4.78
C GLN A 40 -32.53 0.24 5.69
N GLN A 41 -32.85 -0.93 5.18
CA GLN A 41 -33.36 -2.05 5.99
C GLN A 41 -32.20 -2.74 6.72
N ILE A 42 -32.27 -2.83 8.04
CA ILE A 42 -31.23 -3.47 8.86
C ILE A 42 -30.99 -4.92 8.43
N GLY A 43 -32.01 -5.64 7.99
CA GLY A 43 -31.91 -7.05 7.54
C GLY A 43 -31.41 -7.24 6.10
N ALA A 44 -31.26 -6.17 5.31
CA ALA A 44 -30.85 -6.23 3.89
C ALA A 44 -29.51 -6.95 3.67
N TRP A 45 -28.63 -6.88 4.65
CA TRP A 45 -27.30 -7.52 4.59
C TRP A 45 -27.35 -9.03 4.34
N ARG A 46 -28.40 -9.74 4.81
CA ARG A 46 -28.53 -11.19 4.58
C ARG A 46 -28.70 -11.53 3.11
N LEU A 47 -29.54 -10.76 2.40
CA LEU A 47 -29.68 -10.89 0.96
C LEU A 47 -28.42 -10.48 0.23
N CYS A 48 -27.76 -9.38 0.67
CA CYS A 48 -26.51 -8.94 0.09
C CYS A 48 -25.39 -10.00 0.25
N LEU A 49 -25.32 -10.72 1.37
CA LEU A 49 -24.40 -11.82 1.55
C LEU A 49 -24.65 -12.97 0.57
N TYR A 50 -25.94 -13.30 0.36
CA TYR A 50 -26.34 -14.28 -0.66
C TYR A 50 -25.94 -13.79 -2.07
N PHE A 51 -26.19 -12.54 -2.41
CA PHE A 51 -25.83 -11.96 -3.70
C PHE A 51 -24.33 -12.06 -3.94
N LEU A 52 -23.51 -11.61 -2.99
CA LEU A 52 -22.02 -11.69 -3.08
C LEU A 52 -21.50 -13.10 -3.31
N SER A 53 -22.20 -14.10 -2.79
CA SER A 53 -21.80 -15.52 -2.94
C SER A 53 -22.30 -16.14 -4.25
N SER A 54 -23.33 -15.58 -4.87
CA SER A 54 -24.08 -16.21 -5.96
C SER A 54 -23.94 -15.53 -7.30
N THR A 55 -23.71 -14.21 -7.31
CA THR A 55 -23.59 -13.44 -8.58
C THR A 55 -22.16 -13.34 -9.09
N ARG A 56 -22.04 -13.05 -10.39
CA ARG A 56 -20.81 -12.59 -11.04
C ARG A 56 -20.96 -11.20 -11.63
N ASN A 57 -22.09 -10.53 -11.36
CA ASN A 57 -22.35 -9.17 -11.83
C ASN A 57 -21.64 -8.17 -10.90
N ASP A 58 -20.65 -7.44 -11.43
CA ASP A 58 -19.84 -6.48 -10.69
C ASP A 58 -20.69 -5.35 -10.08
N TYR A 59 -21.73 -4.91 -10.74
CA TYR A 59 -22.63 -3.85 -10.24
C TYR A 59 -23.42 -4.33 -9.01
N VAL A 60 -23.92 -5.56 -9.05
CA VAL A 60 -24.62 -6.18 -7.92
C VAL A 60 -23.68 -6.39 -6.75
N MET A 61 -22.45 -6.86 -7.01
CA MET A 61 -21.42 -7.01 -5.97
C MET A 61 -21.07 -5.67 -5.32
N MET A 62 -20.82 -4.63 -6.13
CA MET A 62 -20.50 -3.30 -5.62
C MET A 62 -21.65 -2.71 -4.82
N TYR A 63 -22.89 -2.83 -5.31
CA TYR A 63 -24.07 -2.39 -4.59
C TYR A 63 -24.23 -3.12 -3.25
N SER A 64 -24.10 -4.44 -3.23
CA SER A 64 -24.17 -5.24 -2.00
C SER A 64 -23.13 -4.80 -0.96
N LEU A 65 -21.90 -4.51 -1.38
CA LEU A 65 -20.86 -3.98 -0.51
C LEU A 65 -21.18 -2.55 -0.04
N THR A 66 -21.87 -1.75 -0.85
CA THR A 66 -22.33 -0.40 -0.45
C THR A 66 -23.42 -0.50 0.61
N VAL A 67 -24.31 -1.49 0.54
CA VAL A 67 -25.30 -1.78 1.60
C VAL A 67 -24.59 -2.12 2.91
N PHE A 68 -23.58 -2.98 2.89
CA PHE A 68 -22.77 -3.27 4.09
C PHE A 68 -22.06 -2.03 4.61
N GLU A 69 -21.45 -1.22 3.75
CA GLU A 69 -20.78 0.03 4.16
C GLU A 69 -21.76 0.99 4.85
N ASN A 70 -22.96 1.17 4.30
CA ASN A 70 -23.99 1.99 4.91
C ASN A 70 -24.46 1.43 6.26
N LEU A 71 -24.66 0.12 6.35
CA LEU A 71 -25.05 -0.55 7.59
C LEU A 71 -24.00 -0.31 8.70
N ILE A 72 -22.73 -0.52 8.38
CA ILE A 72 -21.63 -0.40 9.35
C ILE A 72 -21.39 1.06 9.73
N ASN A 73 -21.41 1.97 8.78
CA ASN A 73 -21.07 3.37 9.04
C ASN A 73 -22.22 4.19 9.62
N LYS A 74 -23.48 3.85 9.33
CA LYS A 74 -24.63 4.67 9.73
C LYS A 74 -25.58 3.99 10.71
N MET A 75 -25.66 2.66 10.70
CA MET A 75 -26.70 1.92 11.43
C MET A 75 -26.14 0.89 12.41
N TRP A 76 -24.81 0.78 12.55
CA TRP A 76 -24.13 -0.29 13.29
C TRP A 76 -24.62 -0.42 14.73
N LEU A 77 -24.89 0.70 15.42
CA LEU A 77 -25.37 0.68 16.79
C LEU A 77 -26.71 -0.04 16.95
N GLY A 78 -27.60 0.08 15.94
CA GLY A 78 -28.91 -0.56 15.92
C GLY A 78 -28.91 -2.03 15.47
N VAL A 79 -27.78 -2.55 14.97
CA VAL A 79 -27.67 -3.95 14.54
C VAL A 79 -27.61 -4.88 15.76
N PRO A 80 -28.42 -5.96 15.82
CA PRO A 80 -28.35 -6.96 16.89
C PRO A 80 -26.95 -7.58 17.03
N SER A 81 -26.55 -7.90 18.25
CA SER A 81 -25.20 -8.44 18.52
C SER A 81 -24.93 -9.75 17.76
N GLN A 82 -25.95 -10.60 17.60
CA GLN A 82 -25.83 -11.84 16.83
C GLN A 82 -25.55 -11.56 15.35
N ASP A 83 -26.22 -10.60 14.75
CA ASP A 83 -26.00 -10.20 13.37
C ASP A 83 -24.59 -9.61 13.17
N LYS A 84 -24.13 -8.80 14.12
CA LYS A 84 -22.74 -8.28 14.12
C LYS A 84 -21.71 -9.41 14.13
N MET A 85 -21.91 -10.44 14.95
CA MET A 85 -21.03 -11.60 15.01
C MET A 85 -21.02 -12.36 13.69
N GLU A 86 -22.20 -12.56 13.09
CA GLU A 86 -22.33 -13.23 11.80
C GLU A 86 -21.63 -12.46 10.69
N ILE A 87 -21.85 -11.15 10.57
CA ILE A 87 -21.20 -10.29 9.58
C ILE A 87 -19.68 -10.31 9.75
N ARG A 88 -19.16 -10.18 10.97
CA ARG A 88 -17.71 -10.25 11.28
C ARG A 88 -17.10 -11.60 10.88
N SER A 89 -17.85 -12.67 10.93
CA SER A 89 -17.38 -13.99 10.53
C SER A 89 -17.49 -14.24 9.02
N CYS A 90 -18.59 -13.83 8.39
CA CYS A 90 -18.89 -14.15 7.00
C CYS A 90 -18.05 -13.35 5.99
N LEU A 91 -17.88 -12.04 6.20
CA LEU A 91 -17.17 -11.19 5.22
C LEU A 91 -15.68 -11.56 5.07
N PRO A 92 -14.90 -11.80 6.15
CA PRO A 92 -13.52 -12.27 6.00
C PRO A 92 -13.43 -13.66 5.33
N LYS A 93 -14.36 -14.57 5.61
CA LYS A 93 -14.41 -15.88 4.94
C LYS A 93 -14.67 -15.74 3.45
N LEU A 94 -15.61 -14.87 3.07
CA LEU A 94 -15.91 -14.56 1.68
C LEU A 94 -14.68 -13.98 0.97
N LEU A 95 -13.99 -13.04 1.61
CA LEU A 95 -12.76 -12.45 1.10
C LEU A 95 -11.68 -13.52 0.87
N LEU A 96 -11.41 -14.38 1.86
CA LEU A 96 -10.41 -15.44 1.76
C LEU A 96 -10.75 -16.45 0.66
N ALA A 97 -12.03 -16.82 0.51
CA ALA A 97 -12.46 -17.77 -0.52
C ALA A 97 -12.29 -17.21 -1.94
N HIS A 98 -12.45 -15.92 -2.13
CA HIS A 98 -12.58 -15.33 -3.47
C HIS A 98 -11.54 -14.27 -3.83
N HIS A 99 -10.57 -13.92 -2.95
CA HIS A 99 -9.63 -12.82 -3.17
C HIS A 99 -8.82 -12.88 -4.48
N LYS A 100 -8.61 -14.10 -5.03
CA LYS A 100 -7.88 -14.30 -6.30
C LYS A 100 -8.78 -14.16 -7.54
N THR A 101 -10.08 -14.35 -7.38
CA THR A 101 -11.05 -14.38 -8.50
C THR A 101 -11.87 -13.10 -8.59
N LEU A 102 -11.99 -12.35 -7.51
CA LEU A 102 -12.69 -11.07 -7.49
C LEU A 102 -11.95 -10.00 -8.30
N PRO A 103 -12.65 -9.17 -9.06
CA PRO A 103 -12.08 -7.93 -9.60
C PRO A 103 -11.43 -7.11 -8.50
N TYR A 104 -10.30 -6.45 -8.82
CA TYR A 104 -9.50 -5.75 -7.82
C TYR A 104 -10.30 -4.69 -7.04
N PHE A 105 -11.22 -3.97 -7.69
CA PHE A 105 -12.02 -2.93 -7.06
C PHE A 105 -13.08 -3.52 -6.11
N ILE A 106 -13.69 -4.67 -6.43
CA ILE A 106 -14.61 -5.41 -5.54
C ILE A 106 -13.85 -5.92 -4.32
N ARG A 107 -12.69 -6.58 -4.55
CA ARG A 107 -11.82 -7.05 -3.47
C ARG A 107 -11.41 -5.92 -2.52
N ASN A 108 -10.97 -4.78 -3.07
CA ASN A 108 -10.55 -3.64 -2.27
C ASN A 108 -11.74 -3.02 -1.50
N LYS A 109 -12.93 -2.95 -2.11
CA LYS A 109 -14.15 -2.51 -1.42
C LYS A 109 -14.54 -3.45 -0.29
N LEU A 110 -14.42 -4.78 -0.48
CA LEU A 110 -14.67 -5.77 0.58
C LEU A 110 -13.64 -5.64 1.72
N CYS A 111 -12.36 -5.45 1.40
CA CYS A 111 -11.33 -5.14 2.40
C CYS A 111 -11.72 -3.92 3.22
N LYS A 112 -12.14 -2.83 2.56
CA LYS A 112 -12.58 -1.60 3.22
C LYS A 112 -13.77 -1.84 4.15
N VAL A 113 -14.78 -2.56 3.72
CA VAL A 113 -15.96 -2.89 4.54
C VAL A 113 -15.57 -3.66 5.80
N ILE A 114 -14.62 -4.61 5.70
CA ILE A 114 -14.09 -5.34 6.87
C ILE A 114 -13.33 -4.41 7.81
N VAL A 115 -12.55 -3.47 7.27
CA VAL A 115 -11.84 -2.46 8.06
C VAL A 115 -12.81 -1.48 8.72
N ASP A 116 -13.90 -1.12 8.08
CA ASP A 116 -14.96 -0.30 8.67
C ASP A 116 -15.58 -0.98 9.91
N ILE A 117 -15.73 -2.31 9.91
CA ILE A 117 -16.13 -3.07 11.11
C ILE A 117 -15.04 -2.94 12.20
N GLY A 118 -13.77 -3.11 11.84
CA GLY A 118 -12.66 -2.92 12.76
C GLY A 118 -12.66 -1.52 13.39
N ARG A 119 -12.95 -0.49 12.60
CA ARG A 119 -13.07 0.90 13.05
C ARG A 119 -14.14 1.08 14.13
N GLN A 120 -15.24 0.33 14.07
CA GLN A 120 -16.30 0.36 15.05
C GLN A 120 -16.00 -0.52 16.29
N ASP A 121 -15.53 -1.74 16.06
CA ASP A 121 -15.57 -2.82 17.04
C ASP A 121 -14.20 -3.22 17.63
N TRP A 122 -13.08 -2.85 16.99
CA TRP A 122 -11.74 -3.17 17.52
C TRP A 122 -11.35 -2.21 18.65
N PRO A 123 -10.73 -2.68 19.76
CA PRO A 123 -10.41 -4.07 20.07
C PRO A 123 -11.52 -4.81 20.85
N MET A 124 -12.56 -4.12 21.33
CA MET A 124 -13.51 -4.62 22.35
C MET A 124 -14.36 -5.81 21.87
N PHE A 125 -14.87 -5.72 20.65
CA PHE A 125 -15.79 -6.74 20.09
C PHE A 125 -15.21 -7.50 18.91
N TYR A 126 -14.03 -7.08 18.41
CA TYR A 126 -13.29 -7.70 17.30
C TYR A 126 -11.81 -7.80 17.68
N HIS A 127 -11.53 -8.61 18.71
CA HIS A 127 -10.21 -8.68 19.35
C HIS A 127 -9.09 -9.07 18.39
N ASP A 128 -9.33 -10.03 17.54
CA ASP A 128 -8.38 -10.64 16.60
C ASP A 128 -8.29 -9.92 15.25
N PHE A 129 -8.99 -8.79 15.08
CA PHE A 129 -9.02 -8.03 13.83
C PHE A 129 -7.62 -7.76 13.27
N PHE A 130 -6.76 -7.14 14.06
CA PHE A 130 -5.41 -6.77 13.59
C PHE A 130 -4.47 -7.98 13.52
N THR A 131 -4.58 -8.90 14.46
CA THR A 131 -3.81 -10.16 14.45
C THR A 131 -4.10 -10.99 13.20
N ASN A 132 -5.34 -11.05 12.77
CA ASN A 132 -5.72 -11.73 11.52
C ASN A 132 -5.06 -11.08 10.30
N ILE A 133 -4.95 -9.75 10.26
CA ILE A 133 -4.23 -9.04 9.18
C ILE A 133 -2.75 -9.43 9.16
N LEU A 134 -2.09 -9.45 10.33
CA LEU A 134 -0.70 -9.87 10.43
C LEU A 134 -0.49 -11.33 9.98
N GLN A 135 -1.41 -12.24 10.32
CA GLN A 135 -1.37 -13.63 9.87
C GLN A 135 -1.52 -13.75 8.35
N LEU A 136 -2.38 -12.94 7.73
CA LEU A 136 -2.51 -12.88 6.27
C LEU A 136 -1.19 -12.46 5.60
N ILE A 137 -0.48 -11.51 6.19
CA ILE A 137 0.82 -11.04 5.68
C ILE A 137 1.88 -12.13 5.77
N GLN A 138 1.90 -12.89 6.86
CA GLN A 138 2.89 -13.94 7.12
C GLN A 138 2.71 -15.19 6.25
N SER A 139 1.52 -15.42 5.72
CA SER A 139 1.23 -16.56 4.85
C SER A 139 1.55 -16.24 3.39
N PRO A 140 2.47 -16.96 2.72
CA PRO A 140 2.88 -16.65 1.34
C PRO A 140 1.73 -16.56 0.34
N VAL A 141 0.68 -17.36 0.54
CA VAL A 141 -0.49 -17.39 -0.35
C VAL A 141 -1.36 -16.13 -0.22
N THR A 142 -1.38 -15.51 0.96
CA THR A 142 -2.26 -14.38 1.29
C THR A 142 -1.50 -13.08 1.57
N THR A 143 -0.17 -13.08 1.47
CA THR A 143 0.66 -11.87 1.68
C THR A 143 0.14 -10.64 0.94
N PRO A 144 -0.18 -10.69 -0.37
CA PRO A 144 -0.71 -9.52 -1.07
C PRO A 144 -2.02 -9.02 -0.48
N LEU A 145 -2.92 -9.94 -0.09
CA LEU A 145 -4.19 -9.61 0.54
C LEU A 145 -3.97 -8.94 1.91
N GLY A 146 -3.07 -9.52 2.72
CA GLY A 146 -2.70 -8.96 4.02
C GLY A 146 -2.13 -7.54 3.92
N LEU A 147 -1.29 -7.28 2.92
CA LEU A 147 -0.74 -5.95 2.65
C LEU A 147 -1.82 -4.94 2.24
N ILE A 148 -2.77 -5.35 1.39
CA ILE A 148 -3.93 -4.52 1.03
C ILE A 148 -4.76 -4.19 2.28
N MET A 149 -5.05 -5.20 3.11
CA MET A 149 -5.78 -5.01 4.36
C MET A 149 -5.04 -4.07 5.32
N LEU A 150 -3.71 -4.24 5.47
CA LEU A 150 -2.87 -3.39 6.32
C LEU A 150 -2.90 -1.93 5.84
N LYS A 151 -2.72 -1.69 4.54
CA LYS A 151 -2.77 -0.35 3.95
C LYS A 151 -4.13 0.30 4.21
N THR A 152 -5.22 -0.39 3.88
CA THR A 152 -6.58 0.10 4.11
C THR A 152 -6.84 0.38 5.59
N THR A 153 -6.33 -0.48 6.50
CA THR A 153 -6.45 -0.27 7.95
C THR A 153 -5.71 0.99 8.40
N SER A 154 -4.50 1.19 7.88
CA SER A 154 -3.72 2.40 8.18
C SER A 154 -4.43 3.66 7.66
N GLU A 155 -4.96 3.64 6.43
CA GLU A 155 -5.70 4.75 5.82
C GLU A 155 -6.97 5.11 6.60
N GLU A 156 -7.78 4.14 6.99
CA GLU A 156 -9.09 4.36 7.60
C GLU A 156 -9.03 4.58 9.12
N LEU A 157 -8.02 4.05 9.83
CA LEU A 157 -7.92 4.12 11.28
C LEU A 157 -6.92 5.18 11.77
N ALA A 158 -5.81 5.42 11.06
CA ALA A 158 -4.84 6.45 11.46
C ALA A 158 -5.27 7.87 11.09
N CYS A 159 -6.00 8.01 9.97
CA CYS A 159 -6.55 9.27 9.47
C CYS A 159 -8.08 9.15 9.36
N PRO A 160 -8.80 8.89 10.45
CA PRO A 160 -10.22 8.57 10.41
C PRO A 160 -11.05 9.78 9.96
N ARG A 161 -12.16 9.47 9.29
CA ARG A 161 -13.14 10.45 8.84
C ARG A 161 -13.74 11.26 9.99
N GLU A 162 -14.39 12.38 9.65
CA GLU A 162 -14.96 13.32 10.64
C GLU A 162 -16.10 12.72 11.47
N ASP A 163 -16.71 11.62 11.04
CA ASP A 163 -17.87 10.96 11.68
C ASP A 163 -17.57 10.27 13.03
N LEU A 164 -16.31 10.08 13.40
CA LEU A 164 -15.91 9.50 14.67
C LEU A 164 -15.64 10.58 15.73
N SER A 165 -15.94 10.24 17.00
CA SER A 165 -15.56 11.10 18.12
C SER A 165 -14.04 11.23 18.23
N VAL A 166 -13.56 12.37 18.74
CA VAL A 166 -12.12 12.63 18.93
C VAL A 166 -11.48 11.54 19.78
N ALA A 167 -12.15 11.12 20.87
CA ALA A 167 -11.65 10.07 21.75
C ALA A 167 -11.46 8.74 21.00
N ARG A 168 -12.40 8.37 20.11
CA ARG A 168 -12.28 7.13 19.32
C ARG A 168 -11.16 7.22 18.30
N LYS A 169 -10.97 8.38 17.68
CA LYS A 169 -9.86 8.62 16.74
C LYS A 169 -8.50 8.44 17.44
N GLU A 170 -8.34 9.01 18.62
CA GLU A 170 -7.12 8.89 19.42
C GLU A 170 -6.87 7.46 19.90
N GLU A 171 -7.92 6.76 20.34
CA GLU A 171 -7.83 5.35 20.73
C GLU A 171 -7.34 4.48 19.58
N LEU A 172 -7.95 4.58 18.40
CA LEU A 172 -7.56 3.82 17.20
C LEU A 172 -6.13 4.11 16.79
N ARG A 173 -5.73 5.38 16.82
CA ARG A 173 -4.36 5.79 16.50
C ARG A 173 -3.36 5.20 17.49
N LYS A 174 -3.66 5.20 18.78
CA LYS A 174 -2.81 4.60 19.83
C LYS A 174 -2.68 3.10 19.61
N LEU A 175 -3.79 2.39 19.38
CA LEU A 175 -3.79 0.95 19.10
C LEU A 175 -2.93 0.60 17.88
N LEU A 176 -2.95 1.43 16.82
CA LEU A 176 -2.09 1.25 15.67
C LEU A 176 -0.62 1.53 15.99
N LEU A 177 -0.33 2.59 16.77
CA LEU A 177 1.04 2.91 17.17
C LEU A 177 1.69 1.77 17.97
N ASP A 178 0.92 1.09 18.82
CA ASP A 178 1.38 -0.08 19.58
C ASP A 178 1.79 -1.25 18.66
N GLN A 179 1.29 -1.30 17.42
CA GLN A 179 1.62 -2.34 16.44
C GLN A 179 2.74 -1.95 15.47
N VAL A 180 3.15 -0.69 15.43
CA VAL A 180 4.07 -0.15 14.42
C VAL A 180 5.37 -0.96 14.36
N GLN A 181 5.99 -1.28 15.49
CA GLN A 181 7.25 -2.03 15.52
C GLN A 181 7.12 -3.39 14.84
N THR A 182 6.06 -4.13 15.15
CA THR A 182 5.78 -5.44 14.54
C THR A 182 5.55 -5.31 13.03
N VAL A 183 4.75 -4.32 12.63
CA VAL A 183 4.44 -4.06 11.21
C VAL A 183 5.69 -3.69 10.43
N LEU A 184 6.49 -2.74 10.92
CA LEU A 184 7.74 -2.34 10.26
C LEU A 184 8.71 -3.52 10.14
N GLY A 185 8.84 -4.35 11.18
CA GLY A 185 9.65 -5.56 11.15
C GLY A 185 9.19 -6.57 10.08
N LEU A 186 7.87 -6.80 9.97
CA LEU A 186 7.31 -7.68 8.94
C LEU A 186 7.54 -7.14 7.52
N LEU A 187 7.28 -5.86 7.29
CA LEU A 187 7.48 -5.23 5.98
C LEU A 187 8.96 -5.26 5.56
N THR A 188 9.86 -4.96 6.50
CA THR A 188 11.31 -5.06 6.28
C THR A 188 11.70 -6.48 5.89
N GLY A 189 11.27 -7.48 6.67
CA GLY A 189 11.58 -8.88 6.41
C GLY A 189 11.08 -9.38 5.06
N ILE A 190 9.90 -8.95 4.62
CA ILE A 190 9.37 -9.26 3.28
C ILE A 190 10.29 -8.70 2.19
N LEU A 191 10.61 -7.41 2.28
CA LEU A 191 11.45 -6.74 1.28
C LEU A 191 12.86 -7.34 1.22
N GLU A 192 13.48 -7.59 2.38
CA GLU A 192 14.81 -8.23 2.49
C GLU A 192 14.79 -9.66 1.92
N SER A 193 13.82 -10.47 2.30
CA SER A 193 13.69 -11.84 1.81
C SER A 193 13.55 -11.92 0.29
N ILE A 194 12.76 -11.01 -0.30
CA ILE A 194 12.60 -10.94 -1.76
C ILE A 194 13.90 -10.45 -2.41
N TRP A 195 14.53 -9.44 -1.84
CA TRP A 195 15.81 -8.94 -2.33
C TRP A 195 16.87 -10.03 -2.34
N ASP A 196 17.04 -10.74 -1.23
CA ASP A 196 18.06 -11.79 -1.07
C ASP A 196 17.80 -12.97 -2.01
N LYS A 197 16.55 -13.44 -2.09
CA LYS A 197 16.14 -14.51 -3.00
C LYS A 197 16.56 -14.24 -4.44
N HIS A 198 16.41 -13.01 -4.91
CA HIS A 198 16.70 -12.64 -6.30
C HIS A 198 18.14 -12.15 -6.51
N SER A 199 18.87 -11.76 -5.44
CA SER A 199 20.28 -11.37 -5.52
C SER A 199 21.20 -12.57 -5.73
N VAL A 200 20.90 -13.71 -5.13
CA VAL A 200 21.70 -14.95 -5.27
C VAL A 200 21.70 -15.47 -6.71
N THR A 201 20.63 -15.24 -7.45
CA THR A 201 20.52 -15.63 -8.88
C THR A 201 21.31 -14.71 -9.83
N ALA A 202 21.74 -13.55 -9.37
CA ALA A 202 22.45 -12.54 -10.16
C ALA A 202 23.99 -12.60 -10.02
N ALA A 203 24.55 -13.55 -9.28
CA ALA A 203 25.97 -13.66 -9.03
C ALA A 203 26.76 -14.09 -10.28
N THR A 204 27.16 -13.12 -11.11
CA THR A 204 28.30 -13.22 -12.01
C THR A 204 29.59 -12.87 -11.26
N PRO A 205 30.75 -13.45 -11.60
CA PRO A 205 32.01 -13.26 -10.86
C PRO A 205 32.42 -11.77 -10.81
N PRO A 206 33.12 -11.35 -9.75
CA PRO A 206 33.46 -9.94 -9.55
C PRO A 206 34.48 -9.47 -10.63
N PRO A 207 34.29 -8.24 -11.17
CA PRO A 207 35.32 -7.64 -12.03
C PRO A 207 36.56 -7.28 -11.19
N SER A 208 37.72 -7.51 -11.78
CA SER A 208 39.04 -7.21 -11.22
C SER A 208 39.18 -5.72 -10.86
N PRO A 209 39.97 -5.38 -9.80
CA PRO A 209 40.11 -4.00 -9.37
C PRO A 209 40.96 -3.20 -10.36
N THR A 210 40.40 -2.17 -10.97
CA THR A 210 41.17 -1.13 -11.65
C THR A 210 41.35 0.06 -10.73
N SER A 211 42.58 0.34 -10.44
CA SER A 211 43.09 1.48 -9.69
C SER A 211 42.85 2.80 -10.42
N GLY A 212 42.38 3.81 -9.71
CA GLY A 212 42.29 5.18 -10.19
C GLY A 212 41.92 6.14 -9.07
N GLU A 213 42.93 6.65 -8.37
CA GLU A 213 42.81 7.69 -7.36
C GLU A 213 42.59 9.05 -7.98
N SER A 214 41.65 9.80 -7.47
CA SER A 214 41.77 11.24 -7.32
C SER A 214 40.91 11.67 -6.12
N GLY A 215 41.64 12.15 -5.11
CA GLY A 215 41.09 12.50 -3.83
C GLY A 215 40.32 13.82 -3.86
N ASP A 216 39.12 13.75 -3.37
CA ASP A 216 38.30 14.94 -3.05
C ASP A 216 37.88 14.83 -1.58
N LEU A 217 37.99 15.91 -0.82
CA LEU A 217 37.68 15.98 0.63
C LEU A 217 36.26 15.54 0.96
N LEU A 218 35.33 15.70 0.02
CA LEU A 218 33.95 15.16 0.10
C LEU A 218 33.91 13.64 0.09
N SER A 219 34.86 12.99 -0.58
CA SER A 219 34.97 11.52 -0.64
C SER A 219 35.32 10.90 0.70
N SER A 220 36.05 11.61 1.54
CA SER A 220 36.47 11.13 2.85
C SER A 220 35.35 11.14 3.89
N LEU A 221 34.44 12.12 3.81
CA LEU A 221 33.25 12.20 4.67
C LEU A 221 32.16 11.19 4.26
N LEU A 222 32.14 10.73 3.01
CA LEU A 222 31.17 9.78 2.47
C LEU A 222 31.60 8.31 2.58
N GLN A 223 32.83 8.04 3.01
CA GLN A 223 33.39 6.70 3.15
C GLN A 223 32.93 6.01 4.45
N SER A 224 31.62 5.80 4.60
CA SER A 224 31.17 4.66 5.37
C SER A 224 31.31 3.41 4.49
N PRO A 225 32.16 2.43 4.85
CA PRO A 225 32.42 1.23 4.04
C PRO A 225 31.14 0.42 3.74
N SER A 226 30.13 0.56 4.58
CA SER A 226 28.81 -0.08 4.42
C SER A 226 28.01 0.51 3.26
N ALA A 227 27.90 1.84 3.15
CA ALA A 227 27.06 2.48 2.14
C ALA A 227 27.58 2.26 0.72
N ALA A 228 28.92 2.32 0.54
CA ALA A 228 29.54 2.09 -0.76
C ALA A 228 29.38 0.63 -1.24
N LYS A 229 29.45 -0.36 -0.34
CA LYS A 229 29.21 -1.77 -0.68
C LYS A 229 27.77 -2.01 -1.12
N LEU A 230 26.80 -1.39 -0.44
CA LEU A 230 25.36 -1.53 -0.72
C LEU A 230 24.97 -1.01 -2.10
N LEU A 231 25.52 0.13 -2.50
CA LEU A 231 25.15 0.79 -3.77
C LEU A 231 25.86 0.20 -4.99
N ASN A 232 26.90 -0.61 -4.80
CA ASN A 232 27.62 -1.29 -5.87
C ASN A 232 27.12 -2.72 -6.16
N GLN A 233 26.22 -3.27 -5.35
CA GLN A 233 25.61 -4.56 -5.64
C GLN A 233 24.75 -4.47 -6.91
N PRO A 234 24.70 -5.52 -7.76
CA PRO A 234 23.81 -5.54 -8.90
C PRO A 234 22.36 -5.51 -8.44
N ILE A 235 21.52 -4.75 -9.15
CA ILE A 235 20.08 -4.70 -8.88
C ILE A 235 19.49 -6.04 -9.33
N PRO A 236 18.76 -6.78 -8.47
CA PRO A 236 18.20 -8.07 -8.81
C PRO A 236 17.06 -7.91 -9.86
N ILE A 237 16.79 -8.98 -10.59
CA ILE A 237 15.64 -9.08 -11.48
C ILE A 237 14.54 -9.80 -10.71
N LEU A 238 13.48 -9.08 -10.38
CA LEU A 238 12.32 -9.63 -9.67
C LEU A 238 11.34 -10.29 -10.66
N ASP A 239 10.65 -11.31 -10.21
CA ASP A 239 9.47 -11.82 -10.89
C ASP A 239 8.24 -10.92 -10.63
N THR A 240 7.19 -11.06 -11.43
CA THR A 240 5.99 -10.21 -11.36
C THR A 240 5.27 -10.28 -10.01
N GLU A 241 5.26 -11.46 -9.37
CA GLU A 241 4.64 -11.62 -8.06
C GLU A 241 5.45 -10.89 -6.99
N SER A 242 6.78 -11.04 -7.00
CA SER A 242 7.69 -10.34 -6.09
C SER A 242 7.64 -8.82 -6.30
N GLU A 243 7.58 -8.33 -7.55
CA GLU A 243 7.40 -6.89 -7.86
C GLU A 243 6.09 -6.37 -7.26
N TYR A 244 5.00 -7.12 -7.41
CA TYR A 244 3.71 -6.74 -6.86
C TYR A 244 3.70 -6.69 -5.32
N ILE A 245 4.27 -7.70 -4.66
CA ILE A 245 4.39 -7.72 -3.20
C ILE A 245 5.25 -6.55 -2.69
N CYS A 246 6.41 -6.31 -3.32
CA CYS A 246 7.27 -5.19 -2.98
C CYS A 246 6.58 -3.84 -3.16
N SER A 247 5.80 -3.67 -4.25
CA SER A 247 5.02 -2.45 -4.46
C SER A 247 4.02 -2.21 -3.33
N LEU A 248 3.26 -3.23 -2.95
CA LEU A 248 2.30 -3.13 -1.84
C LEU A 248 3.00 -2.84 -0.50
N ALA A 249 4.14 -3.49 -0.23
CA ALA A 249 4.90 -3.27 1.01
C ALA A 249 5.45 -1.84 1.09
N LEU A 250 5.99 -1.31 -0.01
CA LEU A 250 6.47 0.08 -0.08
C LEU A 250 5.32 1.09 0.00
N GLU A 251 4.16 0.81 -0.59
CA GLU A 251 2.96 1.64 -0.43
C GLU A 251 2.49 1.67 1.04
N CYS A 252 2.53 0.53 1.74
CA CYS A 252 2.24 0.48 3.18
C CYS A 252 3.24 1.32 3.98
N LEU A 253 4.55 1.19 3.70
CA LEU A 253 5.59 1.95 4.38
C LEU A 253 5.43 3.45 4.15
N ALA A 254 5.22 3.89 2.91
CA ALA A 254 5.04 5.31 2.59
C ALA A 254 3.84 5.90 3.37
N HIS A 255 2.71 5.18 3.40
CA HIS A 255 1.55 5.62 4.17
C HIS A 255 1.82 5.62 5.69
N LEU A 256 2.47 4.59 6.23
CA LEU A 256 2.83 4.55 7.65
C LEU A 256 3.73 5.74 8.01
N PHE A 257 4.76 6.00 7.23
CA PHE A 257 5.67 7.12 7.47
C PHE A 257 4.99 8.49 7.40
N SER A 258 3.88 8.64 6.70
CA SER A 258 3.16 9.92 6.64
C SER A 258 2.60 10.34 8.01
N TRP A 259 2.23 9.41 8.89
CA TRP A 259 1.55 9.71 10.15
C TRP A 259 2.26 9.23 11.41
N ILE A 260 3.14 8.20 11.35
CA ILE A 260 3.90 7.75 12.53
C ILE A 260 4.97 8.79 12.92
N PRO A 261 5.25 8.95 14.23
CA PRO A 261 6.41 9.73 14.67
C PRO A 261 7.71 9.00 14.33
N LEU A 262 8.80 9.76 14.20
CA LEU A 262 10.15 9.17 14.19
C LEU A 262 10.39 8.48 15.52
N SER A 263 10.79 7.23 15.47
CA SER A 263 11.01 6.40 16.65
C SER A 263 12.08 5.35 16.40
N THR A 264 12.54 4.70 17.46
CA THR A 264 13.48 3.58 17.42
C THR A 264 12.97 2.38 16.61
N SER A 265 11.68 2.34 16.28
CA SER A 265 11.10 1.32 15.40
C SER A 265 11.59 1.43 13.95
N ILE A 266 12.12 2.60 13.54
CA ILE A 266 12.73 2.80 12.22
C ILE A 266 14.19 2.38 12.32
N THR A 267 14.45 1.13 12.00
CA THR A 267 15.77 0.52 12.12
C THR A 267 16.71 0.90 10.97
N PRO A 268 18.05 0.85 11.17
CA PRO A 268 19.00 1.01 10.08
C PRO A 268 18.82 -0.01 8.95
N SER A 269 18.37 -1.24 9.26
CA SER A 269 18.07 -2.28 8.27
C SER A 269 16.92 -1.86 7.37
N LEU A 270 15.81 -1.39 7.93
CA LEU A 270 14.65 -0.88 7.17
C LEU A 270 15.09 0.23 6.20
N LEU A 271 15.90 1.19 6.65
CA LEU A 271 16.38 2.26 5.80
C LEU A 271 17.23 1.75 4.65
N THR A 272 18.21 0.89 4.97
CA THR A 272 19.07 0.26 3.98
C THR A 272 18.24 -0.45 2.91
N THR A 273 17.22 -1.17 3.32
CA THR A 273 16.30 -1.87 2.43
C THR A 273 15.53 -0.90 1.53
N ILE A 274 14.99 0.20 2.07
CA ILE A 274 14.33 1.23 1.27
C ILE A 274 15.28 1.81 0.22
N PHE A 275 16.53 2.11 0.60
CA PHE A 275 17.53 2.62 -0.36
C PHE A 275 17.93 1.58 -1.42
N HIS A 276 17.94 0.29 -1.10
CA HIS A 276 18.09 -0.76 -2.09
C HIS A 276 17.00 -0.68 -3.16
N PHE A 277 15.74 -0.56 -2.75
CA PHE A 277 14.62 -0.45 -3.67
C PHE A 277 14.58 0.89 -4.43
N ALA A 278 15.06 1.98 -3.85
CA ALA A 278 15.18 3.27 -4.55
C ALA A 278 16.07 3.17 -5.80
N ARG A 279 17.06 2.25 -5.81
CA ARG A 279 17.96 2.01 -6.95
C ARG A 279 17.25 1.47 -8.18
N PHE A 280 16.09 0.83 -8.06
CA PHE A 280 15.30 0.41 -9.22
C PHE A 280 14.92 1.58 -10.14
N GLY A 281 14.79 2.79 -9.59
CA GLY A 281 14.58 4.00 -10.36
C GLY A 281 15.79 4.41 -11.22
N CYS A 282 16.97 3.90 -10.93
CA CYS A 282 18.22 4.18 -11.63
C CYS A 282 18.66 3.07 -12.59
N ASP A 283 17.89 1.97 -12.72
CA ASP A 283 18.27 0.83 -13.58
C ASP A 283 18.17 1.17 -15.05
N THR A 284 19.33 1.36 -15.69
CA THR A 284 19.43 1.69 -17.12
C THR A 284 19.04 0.53 -18.04
N ARG A 285 19.02 -0.73 -17.57
CA ARG A 285 18.62 -1.90 -18.37
C ARG A 285 17.14 -1.82 -18.75
N VAL A 286 16.32 -1.28 -17.89
CA VAL A 286 14.88 -1.06 -18.12
C VAL A 286 14.64 -0.06 -19.26
N ARG A 287 15.49 0.96 -19.39
CA ARG A 287 15.38 2.00 -20.43
C ARG A 287 15.77 1.50 -21.82
N LYS A 288 16.79 0.64 -21.91
CA LYS A 288 17.24 0.10 -23.21
C LYS A 288 16.21 -0.84 -23.83
N MET A 289 15.46 -1.59 -23.04
CA MET A 289 14.40 -2.47 -23.54
C MET A 289 13.19 -1.69 -24.09
N SER A 290 12.87 -0.54 -23.53
CA SER A 290 11.76 0.32 -23.99
C SER A 290 12.05 1.02 -25.32
N SER A 291 13.33 1.24 -25.67
CA SER A 291 13.73 1.99 -26.88
C SER A 291 13.94 1.12 -28.11
N VAL A 292 14.07 -0.20 -27.97
CA VAL A 292 14.49 -1.10 -29.07
C VAL A 292 13.35 -1.94 -29.64
N ASN A 293 12.30 -2.23 -28.85
CA ASN A 293 11.21 -3.09 -29.32
C ASN A 293 9.83 -2.44 -29.11
N GLY A 294 9.20 -2.05 -30.22
CA GLY A 294 7.83 -1.55 -30.26
C GLY A 294 6.73 -2.60 -29.95
N SER A 295 7.01 -3.62 -29.14
CA SER A 295 6.03 -4.59 -28.69
C SER A 295 5.48 -4.17 -27.31
N SER A 296 4.16 -4.00 -27.24
CA SER A 296 3.42 -3.49 -26.06
C SER A 296 3.67 -4.22 -24.74
N GLN A 297 4.11 -5.47 -24.75
CA GLN A 297 4.32 -6.26 -23.52
C GLN A 297 5.62 -5.90 -22.78
N ASN A 298 6.68 -5.52 -23.49
CA ASN A 298 7.96 -5.15 -22.86
C ASN A 298 7.96 -3.74 -22.25
N SER A 299 7.06 -2.86 -22.70
CA SER A 299 6.91 -1.51 -22.14
C SER A 299 6.26 -1.52 -20.74
N VAL A 300 5.35 -2.46 -20.48
CA VAL A 300 4.65 -2.59 -19.19
C VAL A 300 5.63 -3.04 -18.09
N LEU A 301 6.45 -4.06 -18.35
CA LEU A 301 7.47 -4.55 -17.39
C LEU A 301 8.51 -3.49 -17.00
N GLY A 302 8.92 -2.66 -17.97
CA GLY A 302 9.85 -1.56 -17.69
C GLY A 302 9.24 -0.45 -16.85
N GLN A 303 7.95 -0.20 -17.03
CA GLN A 303 7.21 0.83 -16.30
C GLN A 303 6.93 0.40 -14.86
N GLU A 304 6.66 -0.88 -14.61
CA GLU A 304 6.44 -1.42 -13.25
C GLU A 304 7.70 -1.40 -12.39
N ARG A 305 8.87 -1.74 -12.96
CA ARG A 305 10.15 -1.66 -12.23
C ARG A 305 10.52 -0.23 -11.83
N GLY A 306 10.29 0.74 -12.69
CA GLY A 306 10.44 2.16 -12.36
C GLY A 306 9.56 2.57 -11.18
N ARG A 307 8.37 1.96 -11.04
CA ARG A 307 7.43 2.20 -9.95
C ARG A 307 7.99 1.84 -8.58
N LEU A 308 8.73 0.73 -8.43
CA LEU A 308 9.38 0.36 -7.15
C LEU A 308 10.34 1.45 -6.66
N GLY A 309 11.16 1.99 -7.56
CA GLY A 309 12.05 3.10 -7.24
C GLY A 309 11.29 4.35 -6.80
N VAL A 310 10.19 4.68 -7.47
CA VAL A 310 9.33 5.83 -7.11
C VAL A 310 8.69 5.63 -5.73
N LEU A 311 8.17 4.44 -5.44
CA LEU A 311 7.56 4.13 -4.14
C LEU A 311 8.59 4.19 -3.00
N ALA A 312 9.79 3.65 -3.23
CA ALA A 312 10.87 3.76 -2.25
C ALA A 312 11.31 5.21 -2.02
N MET A 313 11.36 6.03 -3.08
CA MET A 313 11.62 7.47 -2.94
C MET A 313 10.49 8.19 -2.19
N SER A 314 9.24 7.77 -2.35
CA SER A 314 8.13 8.29 -1.54
C SER A 314 8.31 7.99 -0.05
N CYS A 315 8.78 6.77 0.31
CA CYS A 315 9.12 6.44 1.69
C CYS A 315 10.22 7.36 2.25
N ILE A 316 11.29 7.61 1.47
CA ILE A 316 12.38 8.51 1.85
C ILE A 316 11.84 9.94 2.05
N ASN A 317 11.01 10.44 1.14
CA ASN A 317 10.39 11.75 1.23
C ASN A 317 9.56 11.93 2.50
N GLU A 318 8.72 10.94 2.84
CA GLU A 318 7.91 10.99 4.06
C GLU A 318 8.78 11.04 5.32
N LEU A 319 9.88 10.29 5.36
CA LEU A 319 10.83 10.31 6.48
C LEU A 319 11.56 11.66 6.58
N MET A 320 11.98 12.23 5.45
CA MET A 320 12.71 13.51 5.41
C MET A 320 11.81 14.72 5.67
N SER A 321 10.50 14.61 5.46
CA SER A 321 9.53 15.70 5.69
C SER A 321 9.17 15.93 7.17
N LYS A 322 9.69 15.09 8.11
CA LYS A 322 9.39 15.20 9.53
C LYS A 322 10.06 16.46 10.14
N ASN A 323 9.26 17.39 10.62
CA ASN A 323 9.71 18.70 11.12
C ASN A 323 10.35 18.66 12.52
N CYS A 324 10.15 17.61 13.30
CA CYS A 324 10.72 17.44 14.64
C CYS A 324 11.54 16.16 14.66
N VAL A 325 12.85 16.31 14.79
CA VAL A 325 13.77 15.20 14.95
C VAL A 325 14.34 15.25 16.36
N PRO A 326 14.05 14.25 17.19
CA PRO A 326 14.73 14.12 18.49
C PRO A 326 16.25 14.02 18.30
N MET A 327 17.04 14.60 19.20
CA MET A 327 18.52 14.57 19.13
C MET A 327 19.08 13.15 18.99
N GLU A 328 18.37 12.15 19.47
CA GLU A 328 18.71 10.72 19.34
C GLU A 328 18.77 10.24 17.88
N PHE A 329 18.25 11.03 16.94
CA PHE A 329 18.18 10.68 15.51
C PHE A 329 19.14 11.49 14.63
N GLU A 330 20.08 12.27 15.20
CA GLU A 330 21.06 13.01 14.40
C GLU A 330 21.90 12.09 13.51
N GLU A 331 22.39 10.97 14.03
CA GLU A 331 23.13 9.97 13.27
C GLU A 331 22.30 9.33 12.17
N TYR A 332 21.02 9.12 12.42
CA TYR A 332 20.04 8.63 11.47
C TYR A 332 19.85 9.61 10.30
N LEU A 333 19.67 10.89 10.59
CA LEU A 333 19.52 11.93 9.58
C LEU A 333 20.78 12.07 8.74
N LEU A 334 21.96 12.00 9.37
CA LEU A 334 23.23 12.03 8.67
C LEU A 334 23.36 10.85 7.69
N ARG A 335 22.97 9.65 8.09
CA ARG A 335 22.95 8.46 7.22
C ARG A 335 21.96 8.62 6.06
N MET A 336 20.75 9.12 6.34
CA MET A 336 19.75 9.39 5.31
C MET A 336 20.29 10.39 4.28
N PHE A 337 20.89 11.49 4.75
CA PHE A 337 21.48 12.50 3.89
C PHE A 337 22.61 11.92 3.04
N GLN A 338 23.54 11.20 3.63
CA GLN A 338 24.66 10.57 2.93
C GLN A 338 24.17 9.61 1.85
N GLN A 339 23.22 8.75 2.15
CA GLN A 339 22.68 7.78 1.19
C GLN A 339 21.91 8.45 0.07
N THR A 340 21.11 9.48 0.37
CA THR A 340 20.37 10.26 -0.63
C THR A 340 21.35 10.98 -1.56
N PHE A 341 22.39 11.61 -1.02
CA PHE A 341 23.40 12.31 -1.79
C PHE A 341 24.19 11.37 -2.70
N TYR A 342 24.52 10.18 -2.20
CA TYR A 342 25.19 9.15 -3.00
C TYR A 342 24.30 8.61 -4.13
N LEU A 343 23.01 8.42 -3.86
CA LEU A 343 22.02 8.04 -4.88
C LEU A 343 21.93 9.12 -5.97
N LEU A 344 21.90 10.40 -5.60
CA LEU A 344 21.91 11.53 -6.53
C LEU A 344 23.17 11.56 -7.38
N GLN A 345 24.35 11.37 -6.79
CA GLN A 345 25.61 11.28 -7.54
C GLN A 345 25.58 10.14 -8.56
N LYS A 346 25.03 9.01 -8.21
CA LYS A 346 24.92 7.87 -9.14
C LYS A 346 24.00 8.18 -10.30
N ILE A 347 22.85 8.82 -10.03
CA ILE A 347 21.90 9.26 -11.05
C ILE A 347 22.54 10.26 -12.01
N THR A 348 23.33 11.22 -11.49
CA THR A 348 23.97 12.27 -12.30
C THR A 348 25.15 11.74 -13.13
N LYS A 349 25.95 10.80 -12.59
CA LYS A 349 27.06 10.18 -13.33
C LYS A 349 26.62 9.31 -14.49
N GLU A 350 25.43 8.72 -14.44
CA GLU A 350 24.91 7.86 -15.49
C GLU A 350 24.29 8.62 -16.70
N ASN A 351 24.52 9.93 -16.82
CA ASN A 351 24.22 10.78 -17.98
C ASN A 351 22.83 10.60 -18.62
N ASN A 352 21.78 10.67 -17.83
CA ASN A 352 20.41 10.62 -18.35
C ASN A 352 19.64 11.92 -18.05
N ALA A 353 19.99 12.98 -18.78
CA ALA A 353 19.52 14.34 -18.55
C ALA A 353 17.99 14.54 -18.54
N HIS A 354 17.20 13.77 -19.28
CA HIS A 354 15.75 14.01 -19.44
C HIS A 354 14.89 13.48 -18.30
N THR A 355 15.26 12.35 -17.68
CA THR A 355 14.50 11.77 -16.55
C THR A 355 14.97 12.32 -15.21
N VAL A 356 16.20 12.80 -15.14
CA VAL A 356 16.81 13.46 -13.98
C VAL A 356 16.14 14.80 -13.72
N LYS A 357 15.78 15.56 -14.74
CA LYS A 357 15.21 16.91 -14.59
C LYS A 357 13.85 16.88 -13.90
N SER A 358 12.95 16.01 -14.30
CA SER A 358 11.61 15.88 -13.68
C SER A 358 11.66 15.34 -12.23
N ARG A 359 12.63 14.48 -11.92
CA ARG A 359 12.76 13.89 -10.57
C ARG A 359 13.66 14.69 -9.62
N LEU A 360 14.59 15.48 -10.16
CA LEU A 360 15.35 16.46 -9.39
C LEU A 360 14.48 17.65 -9.00
N GLU A 361 13.53 18.06 -9.84
CA GLU A 361 12.60 19.13 -9.50
C GLU A 361 11.72 18.76 -8.29
N GLU A 362 11.29 17.49 -8.16
CA GLU A 362 10.58 17.01 -6.98
C GLU A 362 11.46 16.85 -5.73
N LEU A 363 12.73 16.48 -5.90
CA LEU A 363 13.70 16.35 -4.80
C LEU A 363 14.30 17.72 -4.40
N ASP A 364 14.52 18.60 -5.38
CA ASP A 364 15.20 19.88 -5.19
C ASP A 364 14.37 20.88 -4.37
N GLU A 365 13.06 20.94 -4.56
CA GLU A 365 12.20 21.81 -3.74
C GLU A 365 12.22 21.41 -2.25
N ARG A 366 12.40 20.15 -1.92
CA ARG A 366 12.35 19.65 -0.54
C ARG A 366 13.72 19.57 0.13
N VAL A 367 14.77 19.19 -0.60
CA VAL A 367 16.15 19.20 -0.07
C VAL A 367 16.63 20.64 0.13
N LEU A 368 16.25 21.58 -0.75
CA LEU A 368 16.53 23.01 -0.58
C LEU A 368 15.71 23.65 0.55
N CYS A 369 14.50 23.20 0.83
CA CYS A 369 13.77 23.59 2.02
C CYS A 369 14.49 23.15 3.31
N TRP A 370 15.12 21.99 3.29
CA TRP A 370 15.85 21.42 4.43
C TRP A 370 17.14 22.18 4.72
N GLY A 371 17.93 22.50 3.69
CA GLY A 371 19.15 23.30 3.83
C GLY A 371 18.89 24.68 4.42
N ARG A 372 17.76 25.30 4.07
CA ARG A 372 17.33 26.62 4.61
C ARG A 372 16.78 26.56 6.04
N GLN A 373 16.35 25.39 6.53
CA GLN A 373 15.90 25.24 7.93
C GLN A 373 17.03 24.85 8.89
N ALA A 374 18.12 24.25 8.38
CA ALA A 374 19.30 23.94 9.18
C ALA A 374 20.20 25.18 9.45
N GLU A 375 19.98 26.28 8.72
CA GLU A 375 20.67 27.57 8.91
C GLU A 375 19.88 28.57 9.80
N ARG A 376 18.73 28.16 10.35
CA ARG A 376 17.96 28.92 11.34
C ARG A 376 17.93 28.20 12.70
#